data_d954993d2674f3ed75adf51c1f5a0960
#
_entry.id   d954993d2674f3ed75adf51c1f5a0960
#
_cell.length_a   1.000
_cell.length_b   1.000
_cell.length_c   1.000
_cell.angle_alpha   90.00
_cell.angle_beta   90.00
_cell.angle_gamma   90.00
#
_symmetry.space_group_name_H-M   'P 1'
#
loop_
_entity.id
_entity.type
_entity.pdbx_description
1 polymer ?
#
loop_
_entity_poly.entity_id
_entity_poly.type
_entity_poly.pdbx_seq_one_letter_code
_entity_poly.pdbx_strand_id
1 'polypeptide(L)'
;IRPYTSRELFDRRVLSGFSSDRDPRIFSDEAAEMIKRHPNEEIAFIQFDVERFKLINEKYGVEAGDELLEFLYGTLGLICSEEQPFARLNADVFMVVTTFSSDSDLLDFIHRIESMLTGFQNMEYRLIFGVAIVEDRSLHIRRHGDNAALARQSIKGNALNNIGFFNGRMKSELHKKQSIEDDMMNALLDG
;
A
#
# COMPACT_ATOMS: atom_id res chain seq x y z
N ILE A 1 -12.83 -20.43 -16.06
CA ILE A 1 -11.96 -20.63 -14.88
C ILE A 1 -12.34 -19.54 -13.91
N ARG A 2 -12.89 -19.91 -12.75
CA ARG A 2 -13.29 -18.97 -11.69
C ARG A 2 -12.00 -18.33 -11.11
N PRO A 3 -11.90 -16.98 -10.99
CA PRO A 3 -10.77 -16.37 -10.32
C PRO A 3 -10.74 -16.82 -8.86
N TYR A 4 -9.55 -17.11 -8.35
CA TYR A 4 -9.35 -17.45 -6.93
C TYR A 4 -9.76 -16.27 -6.05
N THR A 5 -10.42 -16.54 -4.93
CA THR A 5 -10.66 -15.55 -3.90
C THR A 5 -9.34 -15.21 -3.20
N SER A 6 -9.25 -14.00 -2.63
CA SER A 6 -8.07 -13.56 -1.85
C SER A 6 -7.70 -14.58 -0.76
N ARG A 7 -8.69 -15.24 -0.15
CA ARG A 7 -8.50 -16.30 0.85
C ARG A 7 -7.91 -17.59 0.27
N GLU A 8 -8.38 -18.04 -0.90
CA GLU A 8 -7.84 -19.26 -1.55
C GLU A 8 -6.39 -19.05 -2.00
N LEU A 9 -6.02 -17.81 -2.38
CA LEU A 9 -4.65 -17.44 -2.71
C LEU A 9 -3.77 -17.37 -1.45
N PHE A 10 -4.28 -16.82 -0.36
CA PHE A 10 -3.63 -16.78 0.94
C PHE A 10 -3.33 -18.20 1.46
N ASP A 11 -4.34 -19.07 1.52
CA ASP A 11 -4.19 -20.46 2.00
C ASP A 11 -3.14 -21.25 1.23
N ARG A 12 -3.01 -21.03 -0.09
CA ARG A 12 -1.99 -21.70 -0.92
C ARG A 12 -0.55 -21.27 -0.61
N ARG A 13 -0.33 -20.01 -0.20
CA ARG A 13 1.01 -19.47 0.08
C ARG A 13 1.45 -19.59 1.54
N VAL A 14 0.52 -19.49 2.47
CA VAL A 14 0.80 -19.76 3.90
C VAL A 14 1.22 -21.22 4.08
N LEU A 15 0.61 -22.15 3.34
CA LEU A 15 1.03 -23.56 3.29
C LEU A 15 2.39 -23.77 2.61
N SER A 16 2.93 -22.78 1.88
CA SER A 16 4.26 -22.85 1.22
C SER A 16 5.40 -22.20 2.01
N GLY A 17 5.18 -21.80 3.28
CA GLY A 17 6.27 -21.40 4.19
C GLY A 17 6.71 -19.94 4.08
N PHE A 18 5.81 -19.01 3.70
CA PHE A 18 6.09 -17.58 3.79
C PHE A 18 6.09 -17.16 5.28
N SER A 19 7.27 -16.99 5.85
CA SER A 19 7.42 -16.35 7.16
C SER A 19 7.06 -14.86 7.05
N SER A 20 6.16 -14.38 7.91
CA SER A 20 5.76 -12.97 8.00
C SER A 20 6.87 -12.03 8.50
N ASP A 21 8.03 -12.59 8.86
CA ASP A 21 9.17 -11.87 9.43
C ASP A 21 10.32 -11.76 8.43
N ARG A 22 10.13 -11.02 7.33
CA ARG A 22 11.30 -10.55 6.56
C ARG A 22 12.06 -9.54 7.42
N ASP A 23 13.35 -9.82 7.62
CA ASP A 23 14.26 -8.87 8.29
C ASP A 23 14.19 -7.51 7.56
N PRO A 24 13.90 -6.40 8.26
CA PRO A 24 13.85 -5.06 7.66
C PRO A 24 15.13 -4.66 6.92
N ARG A 25 16.27 -5.28 7.25
CA ARG A 25 17.56 -5.08 6.55
C ARG A 25 17.50 -5.62 5.14
N ILE A 26 16.89 -6.79 4.93
CA ILE A 26 16.75 -7.40 3.60
C ILE A 26 15.92 -6.47 2.71
N PHE A 27 14.81 -5.93 3.21
CA PHE A 27 14.01 -4.96 2.48
C PHE A 27 14.82 -3.72 2.07
N SER A 28 15.63 -3.18 2.98
CA SER A 28 16.47 -2.00 2.68
C SER A 28 17.49 -2.29 1.59
N ASP A 29 18.12 -3.47 1.60
CA ASP A 29 19.10 -3.88 0.59
C ASP A 29 18.41 -4.11 -0.77
N GLU A 30 17.27 -4.78 -0.80
CA GLU A 30 16.46 -4.99 -2.01
C GLU A 30 16.00 -3.66 -2.62
N ALA A 31 15.53 -2.72 -1.80
CA ALA A 31 15.11 -1.39 -2.25
C ALA A 31 16.30 -0.57 -2.80
N ALA A 32 17.47 -0.64 -2.16
CA ALA A 32 18.67 0.01 -2.64
C ALA A 32 19.13 -0.57 -3.99
N GLU A 33 19.05 -1.89 -4.13
CA GLU A 33 19.41 -2.57 -5.37
C GLU A 33 18.43 -2.24 -6.50
N MET A 34 17.13 -2.14 -6.20
CA MET A 34 16.11 -1.72 -7.16
C MET A 34 16.40 -0.31 -7.70
N ILE A 35 16.75 0.66 -6.84
CA ILE A 35 17.11 2.01 -7.27
C ILE A 35 18.32 2.01 -8.20
N LYS A 36 19.30 1.14 -7.97
CA LYS A 36 20.50 1.01 -8.82
C LYS A 36 20.21 0.37 -10.17
N ARG A 37 19.35 -0.66 -10.18
CA ARG A 37 18.99 -1.40 -11.42
C ARG A 37 18.11 -0.58 -12.36
N HIS A 38 17.33 0.37 -11.84
CA HIS A 38 16.39 1.16 -12.61
C HIS A 38 16.78 2.66 -12.63
N PRO A 39 17.97 3.02 -13.19
CA PRO A 39 18.51 4.37 -13.11
C PRO A 39 17.66 5.44 -13.82
N ASN A 40 16.87 5.04 -14.83
CA ASN A 40 16.08 5.92 -15.68
C ASN A 40 14.56 5.85 -15.40
N GLU A 41 14.13 4.99 -14.49
CA GLU A 41 12.73 4.81 -14.16
C GLU A 41 12.36 5.62 -12.93
N GLU A 42 11.13 6.09 -12.84
CA GLU A 42 10.60 6.67 -11.62
C GLU A 42 10.31 5.57 -10.59
N ILE A 43 10.64 5.83 -9.34
CA ILE A 43 10.49 4.87 -8.23
C ILE A 43 9.69 5.54 -7.12
N ALA A 44 8.74 4.80 -6.56
CA ALA A 44 7.93 5.24 -5.43
C ALA A 44 8.09 4.29 -4.25
N PHE A 45 8.19 4.89 -3.06
CA PHE A 45 8.00 4.23 -1.77
C PHE A 45 6.56 4.44 -1.33
N ILE A 46 5.82 3.37 -1.13
CA ILE A 46 4.42 3.36 -0.73
C ILE A 46 4.35 2.75 0.66
N GLN A 47 4.04 3.56 1.67
CA GLN A 47 3.82 3.08 3.02
C GLN A 47 2.32 3.12 3.33
N PHE A 48 1.78 2.05 3.91
CA PHE A 48 0.39 2.05 4.34
C PHE A 48 0.21 1.40 5.72
N ASP A 49 -0.89 1.75 6.37
CA ASP A 49 -1.34 1.11 7.62
C ASP A 49 -2.86 0.87 7.59
N VAL A 50 -3.32 0.11 8.57
CA VAL A 50 -4.74 -0.08 8.85
C VAL A 50 -5.20 1.04 9.78
N GLU A 51 -6.07 1.93 9.28
CA GLU A 51 -6.55 3.06 10.06
C GLU A 51 -7.26 2.57 11.34
N ARG A 52 -6.81 3.09 12.49
CA ARG A 52 -7.36 2.73 13.81
C ARG A 52 -7.31 1.23 14.11
N PHE A 53 -6.24 0.55 13.75
CA PHE A 53 -6.06 -0.90 13.97
C PHE A 53 -6.40 -1.35 15.40
N LYS A 54 -6.14 -0.49 16.40
CA LYS A 54 -6.53 -0.76 17.78
C LYS A 54 -8.04 -1.01 17.95
N LEU A 55 -8.89 -0.27 17.24
CA LEU A 55 -10.35 -0.47 17.28
C LEU A 55 -10.77 -1.80 16.63
N ILE A 56 -10.00 -2.29 15.65
CA ILE A 56 -10.22 -3.60 15.06
C ILE A 56 -9.96 -4.69 16.11
N ASN A 57 -8.84 -4.60 16.83
CA ASN A 57 -8.54 -5.52 17.93
C ASN A 57 -9.59 -5.46 19.06
N GLU A 58 -10.11 -4.27 19.37
CA GLU A 58 -11.18 -4.10 20.36
C GLU A 58 -12.51 -4.70 19.88
N LYS A 59 -12.85 -4.58 18.58
CA LYS A 59 -14.13 -5.06 18.00
C LYS A 59 -14.12 -6.55 17.70
N TYR A 60 -13.01 -7.08 17.15
CA TYR A 60 -12.94 -8.44 16.60
C TYR A 60 -12.01 -9.36 17.41
N GLY A 61 -11.23 -8.84 18.35
CA GLY A 61 -10.21 -9.57 19.12
C GLY A 61 -8.81 -9.45 18.52
N VAL A 62 -7.79 -9.65 19.36
CA VAL A 62 -6.38 -9.53 18.97
C VAL A 62 -6.00 -10.61 17.96
N GLU A 63 -6.48 -11.84 18.14
CA GLU A 63 -6.22 -12.96 17.21
C GLU A 63 -6.72 -12.63 15.79
N ALA A 64 -7.93 -12.07 15.66
CA ALA A 64 -8.50 -11.66 14.40
C ALA A 64 -7.71 -10.50 13.77
N GLY A 65 -7.18 -9.58 14.56
CA GLY A 65 -6.27 -8.55 14.10
C GLY A 65 -4.95 -9.12 13.58
N ASP A 66 -4.38 -10.10 14.25
CA ASP A 66 -3.15 -10.77 13.80
C ASP A 66 -3.39 -11.53 12.48
N GLU A 67 -4.52 -12.25 12.34
CA GLU A 67 -4.93 -12.90 11.09
C GLU A 67 -5.10 -11.87 9.96
N LEU A 68 -5.66 -10.69 10.23
CA LEU A 68 -5.74 -9.61 9.26
C LEU A 68 -4.34 -9.18 8.79
N LEU A 69 -3.40 -8.95 9.70
CA LEU A 69 -2.04 -8.52 9.34
C LEU A 69 -1.29 -9.60 8.54
N GLU A 70 -1.47 -10.87 8.84
CA GLU A 70 -0.93 -11.98 8.05
C GLU A 70 -1.56 -12.04 6.66
N PHE A 71 -2.87 -11.84 6.56
CA PHE A 71 -3.57 -11.74 5.27
C PHE A 71 -3.03 -10.60 4.42
N LEU A 72 -2.84 -9.40 5.00
CA LEU A 72 -2.28 -8.24 4.30
C LEU A 72 -0.87 -8.55 3.76
N TYR A 73 -0.01 -9.12 4.59
CA TYR A 73 1.36 -9.47 4.21
C TYR A 73 1.41 -10.54 3.11
N GLY A 74 0.66 -11.62 3.28
CA GLY A 74 0.61 -12.71 2.30
C GLY A 74 0.05 -12.26 0.95
N THR A 75 -0.97 -11.37 0.98
CA THR A 75 -1.57 -10.82 -0.25
C THR A 75 -0.59 -9.87 -0.97
N LEU A 76 0.20 -9.06 -0.25
CA LEU A 76 1.28 -8.27 -0.87
C LEU A 76 2.24 -9.17 -1.64
N GLY A 77 2.62 -10.32 -1.08
CA GLY A 77 3.46 -11.30 -1.77
C GLY A 77 2.84 -11.89 -3.04
N LEU A 78 1.54 -11.72 -3.28
CA LEU A 78 0.86 -12.12 -4.53
C LEU A 78 0.76 -10.96 -5.53
N ILE A 79 0.69 -9.73 -5.02
CA ILE A 79 0.55 -8.51 -5.83
C ILE A 79 1.92 -8.08 -6.37
N CYS A 80 2.93 -8.09 -5.50
CA CYS A 80 4.28 -7.64 -5.82
C CYS A 80 5.02 -8.70 -6.66
N SER A 81 5.72 -8.24 -7.69
CA SER A 81 6.67 -9.06 -8.45
C SER A 81 7.94 -9.34 -7.62
N GLU A 82 8.81 -10.23 -8.10
CA GLU A 82 10.11 -10.50 -7.46
C GLU A 82 11.02 -9.27 -7.39
N GLU A 83 10.81 -8.30 -8.29
CA GLU A 83 11.58 -7.05 -8.36
C GLU A 83 11.00 -5.93 -7.47
N GLN A 84 9.81 -6.12 -6.89
CA GLN A 84 9.14 -5.13 -6.05
C GLN A 84 9.33 -5.49 -4.57
N PRO A 85 10.29 -4.86 -3.88
CA PRO A 85 10.50 -5.08 -2.46
C PRO A 85 9.26 -4.68 -1.66
N PHE A 86 8.89 -5.52 -0.70
CA PHE A 86 7.84 -5.19 0.27
C PHE A 86 8.20 -5.76 1.63
N ALA A 87 7.74 -5.10 2.69
CA ALA A 87 7.92 -5.53 4.07
C ALA A 87 6.79 -5.07 4.97
N ARG A 88 6.58 -5.80 6.06
CA ARG A 88 5.89 -5.32 7.24
C ARG A 88 6.95 -4.70 8.15
N LEU A 89 6.88 -3.39 8.38
CA LEU A 89 7.91 -2.66 9.12
C LEU A 89 7.75 -2.81 10.64
N ASN A 90 6.53 -2.65 11.10
CA ASN A 90 6.14 -2.87 12.50
C ASN A 90 4.61 -2.91 12.60
N ALA A 91 4.09 -3.54 13.65
CA ALA A 91 2.66 -3.63 13.95
C ALA A 91 1.78 -3.75 12.68
N ASP A 92 1.03 -2.71 12.34
CA ASP A 92 0.13 -2.61 11.20
C ASP A 92 0.70 -1.80 10.01
N VAL A 93 2.00 -1.49 10.01
CA VAL A 93 2.66 -0.67 9.00
C VAL A 93 3.39 -1.53 7.98
N PHE A 94 3.04 -1.33 6.71
CA PHE A 94 3.61 -2.00 5.53
C PHE A 94 4.29 -1.01 4.60
N MET A 95 5.26 -1.50 3.82
CA MET A 95 5.97 -0.73 2.80
C MET A 95 6.12 -1.56 1.53
N VAL A 96 5.94 -0.91 0.39
CA VAL A 96 6.21 -1.46 -0.94
C VAL A 96 7.05 -0.45 -1.72
N VAL A 97 7.99 -0.94 -2.53
CA VAL A 97 8.74 -0.11 -3.48
C VAL A 97 8.44 -0.59 -4.89
N THR A 98 8.16 0.34 -5.79
CA THR A 98 7.82 0.01 -7.18
C THR A 98 8.38 1.04 -8.15
N THR A 99 8.71 0.61 -9.38
CA THR A 99 8.85 1.50 -10.53
C THR A 99 7.48 1.85 -11.10
N PHE A 100 7.37 2.97 -11.78
CA PHE A 100 6.17 3.37 -12.50
C PHE A 100 6.53 4.24 -13.72
N SER A 101 5.66 4.26 -14.72
CA SER A 101 5.88 5.00 -15.97
C SER A 101 5.07 6.29 -16.04
N SER A 102 3.97 6.36 -15.28
CA SER A 102 3.10 7.53 -15.20
C SER A 102 2.43 7.62 -13.83
N ASP A 103 1.98 8.81 -13.47
CA ASP A 103 1.22 9.03 -12.24
C ASP A 103 -0.05 8.16 -12.19
N SER A 104 -0.67 7.89 -13.35
CA SER A 104 -1.81 6.99 -13.45
C SER A 104 -1.43 5.55 -13.10
N ASP A 105 -0.30 5.04 -13.62
CA ASP A 105 0.18 3.69 -13.33
C ASP A 105 0.42 3.49 -11.84
N LEU A 106 1.00 4.50 -11.17
CA LEU A 106 1.24 4.45 -9.74
C LEU A 106 -0.06 4.43 -8.94
N LEU A 107 -1.04 5.26 -9.31
CA LEU A 107 -2.36 5.25 -8.66
C LEU A 107 -3.10 3.93 -8.90
N ASP A 108 -3.06 3.38 -10.11
CA ASP A 108 -3.68 2.12 -10.45
C ASP A 108 -3.05 0.95 -9.67
N PHE A 109 -1.72 1.02 -9.45
CA PHE A 109 -1.03 0.04 -8.59
C PHE A 109 -1.49 0.15 -7.12
N ILE A 110 -1.63 1.36 -6.56
CA ILE A 110 -2.11 1.59 -5.20
C ILE A 110 -3.56 1.10 -5.06
N HIS A 111 -4.43 1.44 -6.00
CA HIS A 111 -5.83 0.99 -5.99
C HIS A 111 -5.94 -0.54 -6.12
N ARG A 112 -5.05 -1.17 -6.89
CA ARG A 112 -4.98 -2.63 -6.97
C ARG A 112 -4.59 -3.24 -5.63
N ILE A 113 -3.58 -2.68 -4.94
CA ILE A 113 -3.23 -3.08 -3.58
C ILE A 113 -4.45 -2.95 -2.66
N GLU A 114 -5.09 -1.78 -2.63
CA GLU A 114 -6.24 -1.50 -1.78
C GLU A 114 -7.39 -2.49 -2.04
N SER A 115 -7.77 -2.69 -3.31
CA SER A 115 -8.87 -3.57 -3.68
C SER A 115 -8.64 -5.04 -3.31
N MET A 116 -7.39 -5.51 -3.37
CA MET A 116 -7.04 -6.89 -3.00
C MET A 116 -6.88 -7.08 -1.49
N LEU A 117 -6.54 -6.01 -0.78
CA LEU A 117 -6.35 -6.03 0.67
C LEU A 117 -7.62 -5.71 1.46
N THR A 118 -8.73 -5.34 0.81
CA THR A 118 -10.01 -5.10 1.46
C THR A 118 -10.89 -6.36 1.49
N GLY A 119 -11.85 -6.40 2.42
CA GLY A 119 -12.86 -7.48 2.48
C GLY A 119 -12.40 -8.76 3.18
N PHE A 120 -11.38 -8.72 4.03
CA PHE A 120 -10.97 -9.87 4.84
C PHE A 120 -12.07 -10.21 5.87
N GLN A 121 -12.58 -11.45 5.81
CA GLN A 121 -13.58 -12.01 6.75
C GLN A 121 -14.78 -11.09 7.05
N ASN A 122 -15.21 -10.27 6.09
CA ASN A 122 -16.24 -9.25 6.26
C ASN A 122 -15.92 -8.19 7.35
N MET A 123 -14.64 -8.01 7.69
CA MET A 123 -14.20 -6.94 8.57
C MET A 123 -14.28 -5.60 7.86
N GLU A 124 -14.75 -4.60 8.58
CA GLU A 124 -14.74 -3.20 8.14
C GLU A 124 -13.44 -2.53 8.61
N TYR A 125 -12.56 -2.21 7.68
CA TYR A 125 -11.34 -1.45 7.92
C TYR A 125 -10.98 -0.62 6.70
N ARG A 126 -10.13 0.36 6.90
CA ARG A 126 -9.64 1.26 5.89
C ARG A 126 -8.13 1.27 5.89
N LEU A 127 -7.53 1.28 4.70
CA LEU A 127 -6.09 1.44 4.50
C LEU A 127 -5.78 2.91 4.20
N ILE A 128 -4.69 3.42 4.76
CA ILE A 128 -4.19 4.77 4.51
C ILE A 128 -2.80 4.64 3.90
N PHE A 129 -2.60 5.29 2.76
CA PHE A 129 -1.38 5.22 1.97
C PHE A 129 -0.61 6.54 2.02
N GLY A 130 0.70 6.46 2.19
CA GLY A 130 1.62 7.57 2.00
C GLY A 130 2.64 7.23 0.93
N VAL A 131 2.85 8.13 0.00
CA VAL A 131 3.70 7.92 -1.18
C VAL A 131 4.81 8.94 -1.22
N ALA A 132 6.05 8.47 -1.41
CA ALA A 132 7.22 9.30 -1.67
C ALA A 132 7.90 8.84 -2.95
N ILE A 133 8.01 9.76 -3.93
CA ILE A 133 8.74 9.52 -5.17
C ILE A 133 10.23 9.78 -4.90
N VAL A 134 11.08 8.94 -5.45
CA VAL A 134 12.54 9.06 -5.35
C VAL A 134 13.03 10.16 -6.29
N GLU A 135 13.15 11.38 -5.80
CA GLU A 135 13.69 12.53 -6.54
C GLU A 135 15.23 12.57 -6.45
N ASP A 136 15.79 12.30 -5.28
CA ASP A 136 17.23 12.25 -5.03
C ASP A 136 17.66 10.82 -4.66
N ARG A 137 18.29 10.14 -5.61
CA ARG A 137 18.77 8.75 -5.50
C ARG A 137 20.00 8.61 -4.60
N SER A 138 20.65 9.70 -4.21
CA SER A 138 21.80 9.70 -3.30
C SER A 138 21.39 9.56 -1.83
N LEU A 139 20.12 9.80 -1.53
CA LEU A 139 19.61 9.68 -0.17
C LEU A 139 19.56 8.23 0.28
N HIS A 140 19.80 8.02 1.56
CA HIS A 140 19.65 6.70 2.19
C HIS A 140 18.20 6.21 2.09
N ILE A 141 18.01 4.91 1.85
CA ILE A 141 16.69 4.25 1.69
C ILE A 141 15.72 4.64 2.80
N ARG A 142 16.18 4.68 4.05
CA ARG A 142 15.36 5.08 5.20
C ARG A 142 14.70 6.45 5.01
N ARG A 143 15.40 7.41 4.35
CA ARG A 143 14.85 8.75 4.13
C ARG A 143 13.62 8.74 3.22
N HIS A 144 13.63 7.90 2.18
CA HIS A 144 12.47 7.72 1.31
C HIS A 144 11.29 7.09 2.07
N GLY A 145 11.57 6.11 2.93
CA GLY A 145 10.57 5.52 3.82
C GLY A 145 9.99 6.53 4.82
N ASP A 146 10.82 7.36 5.44
CA ASP A 146 10.39 8.44 6.35
C ASP A 146 9.50 9.47 5.63
N ASN A 147 9.82 9.82 4.38
CA ASN A 147 9.01 10.73 3.57
C ASN A 147 7.63 10.11 3.26
N ALA A 148 7.56 8.82 2.93
CA ALA A 148 6.30 8.12 2.74
C ALA A 148 5.48 8.06 4.04
N ALA A 149 6.14 7.86 5.19
CA ALA A 149 5.50 7.90 6.51
C ALA A 149 4.89 9.28 6.81
N LEU A 150 5.61 10.36 6.53
CA LEU A 150 5.12 11.74 6.69
C LEU A 150 3.90 12.00 5.79
N ALA A 151 3.95 11.57 4.52
CA ALA A 151 2.82 11.67 3.60
C ALA A 151 1.58 10.93 4.14
N ARG A 152 1.74 9.71 4.65
CA ARG A 152 0.67 8.94 5.27
C ARG A 152 0.11 9.63 6.51
N GLN A 153 0.97 10.15 7.38
CA GLN A 153 0.53 10.85 8.59
C GLN A 153 -0.26 12.12 8.28
N SER A 154 0.07 12.83 7.20
CA SER A 154 -0.57 14.09 6.83
C SER A 154 -2.05 13.95 6.46
N ILE A 155 -2.49 12.75 6.08
CA ILE A 155 -3.88 12.45 5.68
C ILE A 155 -4.64 11.64 6.73
N LYS A 156 -4.02 11.31 7.84
CA LYS A 156 -4.65 10.54 8.92
C LYS A 156 -5.89 11.26 9.45
N GLY A 157 -7.04 10.55 9.45
CA GLY A 157 -8.33 11.15 9.83
C GLY A 157 -9.04 11.92 8.72
N ASN A 158 -8.48 12.01 7.51
CA ASN A 158 -9.17 12.57 6.36
C ASN A 158 -10.18 11.54 5.82
N ALA A 159 -11.49 11.86 5.90
CA ALA A 159 -12.55 10.95 5.46
C ALA A 159 -12.62 10.79 3.93
N LEU A 160 -12.19 11.82 3.17
CA LEU A 160 -12.32 11.86 1.72
C LEU A 160 -11.12 11.22 0.99
N ASN A 161 -9.91 11.38 1.55
CA ASN A 161 -8.68 10.90 0.92
C ASN A 161 -7.97 9.90 1.81
N ASN A 162 -7.58 8.78 1.23
CA ASN A 162 -6.75 7.77 1.89
C ASN A 162 -5.34 7.63 1.27
N ILE A 163 -5.00 8.47 0.29
CA ILE A 163 -3.67 8.52 -0.32
C ILE A 163 -3.06 9.92 -0.12
N GLY A 164 -1.90 10.00 0.53
CA GLY A 164 -1.12 11.21 0.71
C GLY A 164 0.19 11.14 -0.07
N PHE A 165 0.64 12.27 -0.63
CA PHE A 165 1.90 12.37 -1.36
C PHE A 165 2.86 13.31 -0.64
N PHE A 166 4.11 12.87 -0.52
CA PHE A 166 5.20 13.73 -0.07
C PHE A 166 5.55 14.71 -1.21
N ASN A 167 5.72 16.00 -0.87
CA ASN A 167 5.98 17.10 -1.82
C ASN A 167 4.85 17.46 -2.79
N GLY A 168 3.65 16.89 -2.66
CA GLY A 168 2.44 17.37 -3.34
C GLY A 168 2.39 17.18 -4.86
N ARG A 169 3.38 16.53 -5.50
CA ARG A 169 3.49 16.35 -6.96
C ARG A 169 2.21 15.80 -7.57
N MET A 170 1.59 14.79 -6.96
CA MET A 170 0.40 14.11 -7.49
C MET A 170 -0.91 14.59 -6.87
N LYS A 171 -0.88 15.60 -6.04
CA LYS A 171 -2.08 16.12 -5.37
C LYS A 171 -3.11 16.63 -6.37
N SER A 172 -2.66 17.21 -7.47
CA SER A 172 -3.52 17.71 -8.55
C SER A 172 -4.22 16.60 -9.33
N GLU A 173 -3.55 15.48 -9.59
CA GLU A 173 -4.13 14.33 -10.29
C GLU A 173 -5.18 13.61 -9.44
N LEU A 174 -4.92 13.47 -8.14
CA LEU A 174 -5.88 12.91 -7.20
C LEU A 174 -7.16 13.74 -7.13
N HIS A 175 -7.02 15.07 -7.05
CA HIS A 175 -8.16 15.99 -7.06
C HIS A 175 -8.95 15.93 -8.37
N LYS A 176 -8.28 15.78 -9.53
CA LYS A 176 -8.96 15.62 -10.81
C LYS A 176 -9.78 14.33 -10.89
N LYS A 177 -9.19 13.18 -10.46
CA LYS A 177 -9.93 11.90 -10.44
C LYS A 177 -11.16 11.99 -9.52
N GLN A 178 -11.01 12.56 -8.31
CA GLN A 178 -12.13 12.73 -7.40
C GLN A 178 -13.23 13.65 -7.95
N SER A 179 -12.85 14.78 -8.57
CA SER A 179 -13.84 15.69 -9.19
C SER A 179 -14.63 14.99 -10.29
N ILE A 180 -13.98 14.14 -11.10
CA ILE A 180 -14.65 13.36 -12.15
C ILE A 180 -15.61 12.32 -11.55
N GLU A 181 -15.19 11.63 -10.49
CA GLU A 181 -16.03 10.63 -9.79
C GLU A 181 -17.24 11.29 -9.12
N ASP A 182 -17.04 12.44 -8.46
CA ASP A 182 -18.12 13.23 -7.85
C ASP A 182 -19.11 13.76 -8.91
N ASP A 183 -18.61 14.26 -10.06
CA ASP A 183 -19.44 14.73 -11.17
C ASP A 183 -20.25 13.58 -11.80
N MET A 184 -19.63 12.39 -11.95
CA MET A 184 -20.32 11.20 -12.44
C MET A 184 -21.40 10.72 -11.44
N MET A 185 -21.11 10.73 -10.14
CA MET A 185 -22.07 10.34 -9.11
C MET A 185 -23.26 11.29 -9.06
N ASN A 186 -23.01 12.62 -9.14
CA ASN A 186 -24.06 13.62 -9.17
C ASN A 186 -24.95 13.50 -10.43
N ALA A 187 -24.34 13.23 -11.60
CA ALA A 187 -25.08 13.00 -12.84
C ALA A 187 -25.98 11.76 -12.79
N LEU A 188 -25.58 10.73 -12.02
CA LEU A 188 -26.39 9.51 -11.80
C LEU A 188 -27.54 9.71 -10.81
N LEU A 189 -27.42 10.69 -9.89
CA LEU A 189 -28.45 10.99 -8.89
C LEU A 189 -29.51 11.98 -9.42
N ASP A 190 -29.16 12.80 -10.42
CA ASP A 190 -30.03 13.82 -11.04
C ASP A 190 -30.82 13.31 -12.28
N GLY A 191 -30.61 12.04 -12.70
CA GLY A 191 -31.29 11.40 -13.82
C GLY A 191 -32.32 10.38 -13.37
#